data_917aa4d8e3f1d87b5295420e1837d4ba
#
_entry.id   917aa4d8e3f1d87b5295420e1837d4ba
#
_cell.length_a   1.000
_cell.length_b   1.000
_cell.length_c   1.000
_cell.angle_alpha   90.00
_cell.angle_beta   90.00
_cell.angle_gamma   90.00
#
_symmetry.space_group_name_H-M   'P 1'
#
loop_
_entity.id
_entity.type
_entity.pdbx_description
1 polymer ?
#
loop_
_entity_poly.entity_id
_entity_poly.type
_entity_poly.pdbx_seq_one_letter_code
_entity_poly.pdbx_strand_id
1 'polypeptide(L)'
;MKKILTILTMIASLTFTSCEDFLTEEVRGQQNLDTYFQSAEEAEAFITGCYQAITFGGWWNINTVWLLSEMCSDDGWMGNTSQSQSDYISLAHYQGTGQSNGAISNFWQYRYKGILRCNIAVERISQADFSDEEMKNRLVAEARFLRGYFYFELVKNFGGVPLITGFLLPEEIQGITRASAEDVYKFIEDDLKAAADVLPQRSQYAATDKGRASSGAALCLLG
;
A
#
# COMPACT_ATOMS: atom_id res chain seq x y z
N MET A 1 -33.06 0.72 -58.02
CA MET A 1 -31.71 0.54 -57.48
C MET A 1 -31.18 1.80 -56.83
N LYS A 2 -31.15 2.98 -57.40
CA LYS A 2 -30.64 4.23 -56.81
C LYS A 2 -31.32 4.58 -55.47
N LYS A 3 -32.65 4.49 -55.35
CA LYS A 3 -33.38 4.79 -54.10
C LYS A 3 -33.06 3.83 -52.94
N ILE A 4 -32.80 2.56 -53.24
CA ILE A 4 -32.43 1.55 -52.21
C ILE A 4 -31.00 1.82 -51.71
N LEU A 5 -30.10 2.22 -52.61
CA LEU A 5 -28.72 2.55 -52.24
C LEU A 5 -28.65 3.80 -51.33
N THR A 6 -29.50 4.81 -51.62
CA THR A 6 -29.59 6.03 -50.81
C THR A 6 -30.14 5.75 -49.41
N ILE A 7 -31.10 4.85 -49.27
CA ILE A 7 -31.66 4.44 -47.98
C ILE A 7 -30.63 3.64 -47.20
N LEU A 8 -29.87 2.74 -47.84
CA LEU A 8 -28.82 1.97 -47.20
C LEU A 8 -27.66 2.86 -46.67
N THR A 9 -27.28 3.90 -47.45
CA THR A 9 -26.26 4.88 -47.02
C THR A 9 -26.75 5.74 -45.86
N MET A 10 -28.02 6.09 -45.81
CA MET A 10 -28.62 6.88 -44.75
C MET A 10 -28.75 6.08 -43.43
N ILE A 11 -29.02 4.78 -43.52
CA ILE A 11 -29.04 3.88 -42.36
C ILE A 11 -27.62 3.64 -41.84
N ALA A 12 -26.63 3.48 -42.71
CA ALA A 12 -25.22 3.29 -42.31
C ALA A 12 -24.62 4.51 -41.63
N SER A 13 -25.07 5.74 -41.93
CA SER A 13 -24.60 6.96 -41.26
C SER A 13 -25.19 7.16 -39.88
N LEU A 14 -26.30 6.50 -39.50
CA LEU A 14 -26.93 6.58 -38.19
C LEU A 14 -26.28 5.63 -37.14
N THR A 15 -25.45 4.68 -37.57
CA THR A 15 -24.82 3.71 -36.69
C THR A 15 -23.49 4.18 -36.08
N PHE A 16 -22.98 5.36 -36.44
CA PHE A 16 -21.71 5.90 -35.93
C PHE A 16 -21.87 6.94 -34.83
N THR A 17 -23.07 7.26 -34.36
CA THR A 17 -23.24 8.04 -33.13
C THR A 17 -23.19 7.11 -31.94
N SER A 18 -21.98 6.63 -31.62
CA SER A 18 -21.70 6.01 -30.33
C SER A 18 -21.73 7.11 -29.26
N CYS A 19 -22.75 7.12 -28.42
CA CYS A 19 -22.77 7.96 -27.25
C CYS A 19 -21.77 7.36 -26.26
N GLU A 20 -20.54 7.87 -26.22
CA GLU A 20 -19.54 7.52 -25.19
C GLU A 20 -20.09 7.82 -23.76
N ASP A 21 -20.86 8.88 -23.61
CA ASP A 21 -21.51 9.27 -22.34
C ASP A 21 -22.52 8.26 -21.82
N PHE A 22 -23.10 7.41 -22.67
CA PHE A 22 -24.05 6.38 -22.22
C PHE A 22 -23.36 5.19 -21.54
N LEU A 23 -22.08 4.97 -21.84
CA LEU A 23 -21.27 3.88 -21.27
C LEU A 23 -20.44 4.35 -20.06
N THR A 24 -20.35 5.66 -19.83
CA THR A 24 -19.72 6.21 -18.62
C THR A 24 -20.72 6.15 -17.47
N GLU A 25 -20.63 5.09 -16.68
CA GLU A 25 -21.40 4.96 -15.44
C GLU A 25 -20.84 5.97 -14.42
N GLU A 26 -21.61 7.02 -14.12
CA GLU A 26 -21.30 7.84 -12.94
C GLU A 26 -21.41 6.95 -11.70
N VAL A 27 -20.29 6.71 -11.04
CA VAL A 27 -20.24 5.96 -9.79
C VAL A 27 -20.96 6.77 -8.71
N ARG A 28 -22.30 6.61 -8.60
CA ARG A 28 -23.12 7.31 -7.61
C ARG A 28 -23.00 6.61 -6.27
N GLY A 29 -22.64 7.38 -5.25
CA GLY A 29 -22.62 6.90 -3.85
C GLY A 29 -21.40 6.07 -3.47
N GLN A 30 -20.36 5.96 -4.31
CA GLN A 30 -19.06 5.42 -3.95
C GLN A 30 -17.99 6.49 -4.17
N GLN A 31 -17.15 6.71 -3.18
CA GLN A 31 -15.94 7.53 -3.33
C GLN A 31 -14.94 6.75 -4.21
N ASN A 32 -14.48 7.36 -5.29
CA ASN A 32 -13.38 6.85 -6.10
C ASN A 32 -12.10 7.66 -5.82
N LEU A 33 -10.94 7.18 -6.25
CA LEU A 33 -9.66 7.83 -5.99
C LEU A 33 -9.56 9.26 -6.59
N ASP A 34 -10.32 9.55 -7.64
CA ASP A 34 -10.27 10.85 -8.30
C ASP A 34 -11.11 11.91 -7.57
N THR A 35 -12.08 11.48 -6.76
CA THR A 35 -12.97 12.36 -6.00
C THR A 35 -12.75 12.32 -4.49
N TYR A 36 -11.80 11.49 -3.99
CA TYR A 36 -11.62 11.28 -2.56
C TYR A 36 -10.84 12.41 -1.89
N PHE A 37 -9.75 12.85 -2.39
CA PHE A 37 -8.83 13.79 -1.72
C PHE A 37 -9.24 15.26 -1.89
N GLN A 38 -10.50 15.60 -1.55
CA GLN A 38 -11.03 16.96 -1.71
C GLN A 38 -10.82 17.82 -0.45
N SER A 39 -10.53 17.22 0.69
CA SER A 39 -10.32 17.93 1.96
C SER A 39 -9.15 17.37 2.75
N ALA A 40 -8.67 18.17 3.72
CA ALA A 40 -7.63 17.75 4.64
C ALA A 40 -8.07 16.58 5.52
N GLU A 41 -9.34 16.54 5.92
CA GLU A 41 -9.93 15.47 6.73
C GLU A 41 -9.95 14.14 5.97
N GLU A 42 -10.27 14.16 4.68
CA GLU A 42 -10.24 12.96 3.84
C GLU A 42 -8.81 12.45 3.66
N ALA A 43 -7.87 13.34 3.42
CA ALA A 43 -6.45 12.99 3.34
C ALA A 43 -5.94 12.38 4.65
N GLU A 44 -6.30 12.95 5.80
CA GLU A 44 -5.93 12.43 7.12
C GLU A 44 -6.57 11.07 7.42
N ALA A 45 -7.84 10.89 7.05
CA ALA A 45 -8.53 9.61 7.16
C ALA A 45 -7.87 8.53 6.32
N PHE A 46 -7.41 8.88 5.10
CA PHE A 46 -6.68 7.95 4.24
C PHE A 46 -5.33 7.54 4.84
N ILE A 47 -4.57 8.47 5.41
CA ILE A 47 -3.32 8.16 6.13
C ILE A 47 -3.58 7.26 7.34
N THR A 48 -4.68 7.47 8.05
CA THR A 48 -5.11 6.55 9.14
C THR A 48 -5.31 5.13 8.60
N GLY A 49 -5.86 5.01 7.38
CA GLY A 49 -5.94 3.74 6.66
C GLY A 49 -4.57 3.14 6.30
N CYS A 50 -3.54 3.97 6.05
CA CYS A 50 -2.17 3.49 5.87
C CYS A 50 -1.57 2.93 7.17
N TYR A 51 -1.79 3.60 8.30
CA TYR A 51 -1.40 3.08 9.63
C TYR A 51 -2.10 1.75 9.96
N GLN A 52 -3.37 1.62 9.62
CA GLN A 52 -4.11 0.37 9.82
C GLN A 52 -3.40 -0.82 9.13
N ALA A 53 -2.72 -0.59 8.02
CA ALA A 53 -2.00 -1.65 7.32
C ALA A 53 -0.87 -2.28 8.13
N ILE A 54 -0.34 -1.60 9.16
CA ILE A 54 0.65 -2.16 10.10
C ILE A 54 0.03 -3.36 10.85
N THR A 55 -1.26 -3.27 11.18
CA THR A 55 -1.98 -4.29 11.96
C THR A 55 -2.57 -5.39 11.10
N PHE A 56 -2.42 -5.34 9.78
CA PHE A 56 -2.92 -6.40 8.91
C PHE A 56 -2.28 -7.72 9.26
N GLY A 57 -3.11 -8.64 9.67
CA GLY A 57 -2.78 -10.00 10.03
C GLY A 57 -3.72 -10.98 9.35
N GLY A 58 -3.42 -12.25 9.50
CA GLY A 58 -4.29 -13.31 9.03
C GLY A 58 -5.62 -13.37 9.79
N TRP A 59 -6.29 -14.50 9.72
CA TRP A 59 -7.65 -14.76 10.20
C TRP A 59 -7.95 -14.31 11.65
N TRP A 60 -6.93 -14.17 12.49
CA TRP A 60 -7.06 -13.75 13.89
C TRP A 60 -6.64 -12.29 14.14
N ASN A 61 -6.48 -11.45 13.11
CA ASN A 61 -5.86 -10.12 13.24
C ASN A 61 -4.50 -10.11 13.98
N ILE A 62 -3.84 -11.25 14.03
CA ILE A 62 -2.52 -11.37 14.62
C ILE A 62 -1.53 -10.74 13.65
N ASN A 63 -0.79 -9.77 14.12
CA ASN A 63 0.28 -9.16 13.34
C ASN A 63 1.30 -10.23 12.93
N THR A 64 1.36 -10.50 11.64
CA THR A 64 2.26 -11.53 11.09
C THR A 64 3.74 -11.23 11.31
N VAL A 65 4.10 -9.97 11.60
CA VAL A 65 5.47 -9.60 12.00
C VAL A 65 5.87 -10.31 13.29
N TRP A 66 5.00 -10.24 14.30
CA TRP A 66 5.25 -10.93 15.56
C TRP A 66 5.40 -12.43 15.37
N LEU A 67 4.55 -13.04 14.56
CA LEU A 67 4.65 -14.46 14.26
C LEU A 67 5.96 -14.82 13.57
N LEU A 68 6.39 -14.04 12.57
CA LEU A 68 7.65 -14.31 11.86
C LEU A 68 8.88 -14.08 12.74
N SER A 69 8.86 -13.09 13.62
CA SER A 69 10.00 -12.78 14.47
C SER A 69 10.11 -13.75 15.65
N GLU A 70 9.01 -13.97 16.38
CA GLU A 70 9.04 -14.77 17.62
C GLU A 70 9.04 -16.28 17.33
N MET A 71 8.23 -16.72 16.37
CA MET A 71 8.11 -18.16 16.09
C MET A 71 9.30 -18.72 15.30
N CYS A 72 10.03 -17.87 14.59
CA CYS A 72 11.28 -18.27 13.91
C CYS A 72 12.52 -18.06 14.79
N SER A 73 12.35 -17.68 16.06
CA SER A 73 13.44 -17.57 17.03
C SER A 73 13.57 -18.85 17.85
N ASP A 74 14.70 -19.03 18.52
CA ASP A 74 14.94 -20.10 19.48
C ASP A 74 14.28 -19.84 20.85
N ASP A 75 13.81 -18.61 21.08
CA ASP A 75 13.06 -18.22 22.28
C ASP A 75 11.56 -18.54 22.18
N GLY A 76 11.03 -18.74 20.96
CA GLY A 76 9.62 -19.02 20.69
C GLY A 76 9.36 -20.51 20.46
N TRP A 77 8.34 -21.05 21.12
CA TRP A 77 7.89 -22.42 20.87
C TRP A 77 6.39 -22.47 20.56
N MET A 78 6.06 -23.15 19.46
CA MET A 78 4.67 -23.39 19.10
C MET A 78 4.09 -24.51 19.95
N GLY A 79 3.39 -24.16 21.02
CA GLY A 79 2.79 -25.13 21.95
C GLY A 79 1.63 -25.97 21.38
N ASN A 80 1.15 -25.66 20.18
CA ASN A 80 0.05 -26.35 19.54
C ASN A 80 0.54 -27.22 18.37
N THR A 81 0.14 -28.50 18.39
CA THR A 81 0.44 -29.48 17.33
C THR A 81 -0.77 -29.72 16.40
N SER A 82 -1.80 -28.90 16.48
CA SER A 82 -3.02 -29.02 15.67
C SER A 82 -2.72 -28.82 14.20
N GLN A 83 -3.25 -29.68 13.34
CA GLN A 83 -3.12 -29.54 11.88
C GLN A 83 -3.72 -28.25 11.33
N SER A 84 -4.65 -27.60 12.04
CA SER A 84 -5.20 -26.29 11.66
C SER A 84 -4.19 -25.15 11.69
N GLN A 85 -3.02 -25.36 12.27
CA GLN A 85 -1.92 -24.39 12.35
C GLN A 85 -0.64 -24.91 11.68
N SER A 86 -0.76 -25.80 10.74
CA SER A 86 0.35 -26.44 10.03
C SER A 86 1.36 -25.43 9.43
N ASP A 87 0.89 -24.29 8.91
CA ASP A 87 1.73 -23.26 8.33
C ASP A 87 2.64 -22.60 9.38
N TYR A 88 2.12 -22.33 10.57
CA TYR A 88 2.89 -21.74 11.66
C TYR A 88 3.87 -22.75 12.27
N ILE A 89 3.44 -24.02 12.42
CA ILE A 89 4.30 -25.09 12.88
C ILE A 89 5.46 -25.30 11.91
N SER A 90 5.17 -25.35 10.62
CA SER A 90 6.20 -25.46 9.57
C SER A 90 7.18 -24.30 9.60
N LEU A 91 6.69 -23.10 9.84
CA LEU A 91 7.50 -21.89 9.95
C LEU A 91 8.44 -21.98 11.17
N ALA A 92 7.91 -22.33 12.36
CA ALA A 92 8.68 -22.49 13.59
C ALA A 92 9.79 -23.56 13.49
N HIS A 93 9.59 -24.57 12.65
CA HIS A 93 10.56 -25.63 12.40
C HIS A 93 11.41 -25.41 11.14
N TYR A 94 11.30 -24.24 10.48
CA TYR A 94 11.96 -23.95 9.19
C TYR A 94 11.70 -25.02 8.11
N GLN A 95 10.52 -25.64 8.16
CA GLN A 95 10.08 -26.65 7.21
C GLN A 95 8.94 -26.13 6.35
N GLY A 96 8.95 -26.42 5.05
CA GLY A 96 7.85 -26.01 4.17
C GLY A 96 7.65 -24.50 4.09
N THR A 97 8.73 -23.72 4.14
CA THR A 97 8.71 -22.24 4.12
C THR A 97 8.55 -21.66 2.70
N GLY A 98 7.98 -22.44 1.78
CA GLY A 98 7.74 -22.00 0.41
C GLY A 98 6.49 -21.14 0.24
N GLN A 99 6.22 -20.79 -1.02
CA GLN A 99 5.08 -19.97 -1.44
C GLN A 99 3.71 -20.52 -0.99
N SER A 100 3.60 -21.83 -0.75
CA SER A 100 2.37 -22.46 -0.27
C SER A 100 2.09 -22.23 1.22
N ASN A 101 3.05 -21.71 1.99
CA ASN A 101 2.83 -21.38 3.40
C ASN A 101 1.97 -20.12 3.53
N GLY A 102 0.77 -20.26 4.09
CA GLY A 102 -0.20 -19.19 4.21
C GLY A 102 0.26 -18.04 5.10
N ALA A 103 1.09 -18.28 6.13
CA ALA A 103 1.62 -17.23 6.99
C ALA A 103 2.58 -16.31 6.21
N ILE A 104 3.49 -16.90 5.43
CA ILE A 104 4.44 -16.15 4.57
C ILE A 104 3.69 -15.41 3.47
N SER A 105 2.76 -16.07 2.80
CA SER A 105 1.95 -15.47 1.73
C SER A 105 1.13 -14.30 2.23
N ASN A 106 0.49 -14.42 3.39
CA ASN A 106 -0.27 -13.33 4.03
C ASN A 106 0.64 -12.16 4.41
N PHE A 107 1.80 -12.42 5.01
CA PHE A 107 2.75 -11.37 5.34
C PHE A 107 3.13 -10.56 4.10
N TRP A 108 3.52 -11.22 3.01
CA TRP A 108 3.83 -10.59 1.74
C TRP A 108 2.68 -9.73 1.22
N GLN A 109 1.49 -10.29 1.12
CA GLN A 109 0.31 -9.60 0.60
C GLN A 109 -0.05 -8.34 1.43
N TYR A 110 -0.01 -8.46 2.75
CA TYR A 110 -0.39 -7.33 3.61
C TYR A 110 0.62 -6.19 3.57
N ARG A 111 1.91 -6.48 3.42
CA ARG A 111 2.93 -5.43 3.24
C ARG A 111 2.74 -4.71 1.90
N TYR A 112 2.48 -5.43 0.82
CA TYR A 112 2.19 -4.80 -0.47
C TYR A 112 0.86 -4.04 -0.48
N LYS A 113 -0.17 -4.47 0.26
CA LYS A 113 -1.39 -3.65 0.47
C LYS A 113 -1.09 -2.35 1.20
N GLY A 114 -0.20 -2.37 2.18
CA GLY A 114 0.28 -1.17 2.85
C GLY A 114 1.05 -0.24 1.91
N ILE A 115 1.97 -0.79 1.13
CA ILE A 115 2.73 -0.05 0.11
C ILE A 115 1.81 0.60 -0.92
N LEU A 116 0.81 -0.13 -1.43
CA LEU A 116 -0.17 0.42 -2.37
C LEU A 116 -0.90 1.64 -1.78
N ARG A 117 -1.39 1.55 -0.54
CA ARG A 117 -2.04 2.67 0.13
C ARG A 117 -1.09 3.86 0.28
N CYS A 118 0.15 3.62 0.67
CA CYS A 118 1.15 4.67 0.80
C CYS A 118 1.50 5.32 -0.55
N ASN A 119 1.61 4.54 -1.62
CA ASN A 119 1.83 5.07 -2.96
C ASN A 119 0.70 5.98 -3.41
N ILE A 120 -0.56 5.54 -3.22
CA ILE A 120 -1.74 6.37 -3.49
C ILE A 120 -1.70 7.67 -2.66
N ALA A 121 -1.40 7.57 -1.36
CA ALA A 121 -1.32 8.74 -0.49
C ALA A 121 -0.25 9.73 -0.94
N VAL A 122 0.96 9.26 -1.22
CA VAL A 122 2.07 10.11 -1.69
C VAL A 122 1.70 10.83 -2.98
N GLU A 123 1.09 10.14 -3.94
CA GLU A 123 0.72 10.72 -5.22
C GLU A 123 -0.47 11.68 -5.10
N ARG A 124 -1.59 11.22 -4.51
CA ARG A 124 -2.86 11.95 -4.52
C ARG A 124 -2.87 13.11 -3.53
N ILE A 125 -2.31 12.96 -2.33
CA ILE A 125 -2.24 14.05 -1.35
C ILE A 125 -1.32 15.16 -1.84
N SER A 126 -0.22 14.84 -2.52
CA SER A 126 0.67 15.85 -3.11
C SER A 126 -0.03 16.71 -4.17
N GLN A 127 -1.04 16.16 -4.85
CA GLN A 127 -1.79 16.83 -5.92
C GLN A 127 -3.12 17.45 -5.43
N ALA A 128 -3.51 17.19 -4.17
CA ALA A 128 -4.78 17.62 -3.62
C ALA A 128 -4.85 19.15 -3.49
N ASP A 129 -6.04 19.72 -3.79
CA ASP A 129 -6.27 21.16 -3.77
C ASP A 129 -6.91 21.61 -2.44
N PHE A 130 -6.24 21.38 -1.31
CA PHE A 130 -6.61 21.99 -0.04
C PHE A 130 -5.49 22.90 0.47
N SER A 131 -5.87 23.97 1.18
CA SER A 131 -5.01 25.11 1.48
C SER A 131 -3.95 24.90 2.56
N ASP A 132 -4.08 23.85 3.39
CA ASP A 132 -3.12 23.57 4.48
C ASP A 132 -1.92 22.80 3.96
N GLU A 133 -0.92 23.51 3.45
CA GLU A 133 0.32 22.95 2.91
C GLU A 133 1.18 22.28 4.00
N GLU A 134 1.15 22.76 5.25
CA GLU A 134 1.89 22.14 6.34
C GLU A 134 1.32 20.76 6.63
N MET A 135 0.01 20.65 6.74
CA MET A 135 -0.69 19.36 6.91
C MET A 135 -0.46 18.45 5.72
N LYS A 136 -0.57 18.95 4.49
CA LYS A 136 -0.31 18.18 3.26
C LYS A 136 1.09 17.54 3.29
N ASN A 137 2.10 18.36 3.55
CA ASN A 137 3.48 17.87 3.62
C ASN A 137 3.69 16.85 4.74
N ARG A 138 3.09 17.06 5.91
CA ARG A 138 3.11 16.10 7.02
C ARG A 138 2.50 14.76 6.62
N LEU A 139 1.31 14.76 6.01
CA LEU A 139 0.62 13.55 5.62
C LEU A 139 1.38 12.75 4.55
N VAL A 140 1.99 13.44 3.59
CA VAL A 140 2.89 12.82 2.61
C VAL A 140 4.12 12.20 3.28
N ALA A 141 4.71 12.90 4.26
CA ALA A 141 5.85 12.40 5.02
C ALA A 141 5.48 11.17 5.88
N GLU A 142 4.29 11.14 6.48
CA GLU A 142 3.77 9.97 7.18
C GLU A 142 3.62 8.78 6.23
N ALA A 143 3.09 9.01 5.01
CA ALA A 143 2.96 7.96 4.00
C ALA A 143 4.33 7.41 3.56
N ARG A 144 5.33 8.27 3.37
CA ARG A 144 6.70 7.86 3.04
C ARG A 144 7.34 7.04 4.16
N PHE A 145 7.21 7.48 5.41
CA PHE A 145 7.68 6.73 6.58
C PHE A 145 7.07 5.32 6.60
N LEU A 146 5.75 5.21 6.45
CA LEU A 146 5.06 3.91 6.46
C LEU A 146 5.47 3.04 5.27
N ARG A 147 5.68 3.62 4.09
CA ARG A 147 6.15 2.90 2.91
C ARG A 147 7.56 2.34 3.12
N GLY A 148 8.46 3.15 3.65
CA GLY A 148 9.80 2.72 4.04
C GLY A 148 9.75 1.58 5.06
N TYR A 149 8.90 1.69 6.07
CA TYR A 149 8.67 0.63 7.06
C TYR A 149 8.20 -0.69 6.42
N PHE A 150 7.21 -0.66 5.52
CA PHE A 150 6.72 -1.87 4.86
C PHE A 150 7.77 -2.50 3.95
N TYR A 151 8.56 -1.70 3.23
CA TYR A 151 9.67 -2.22 2.44
C TYR A 151 10.78 -2.79 3.31
N PHE A 152 11.09 -2.17 4.45
CA PHE A 152 12.04 -2.71 5.42
C PHE A 152 11.60 -4.08 5.94
N GLU A 153 10.32 -4.24 6.27
CA GLU A 153 9.74 -5.53 6.68
C GLU A 153 9.88 -6.60 5.58
N LEU A 154 9.72 -6.21 4.31
CA LEU A 154 9.88 -7.13 3.19
C LEU A 154 11.35 -7.49 2.92
N VAL A 155 12.23 -6.49 2.83
CA VAL A 155 13.63 -6.73 2.44
C VAL A 155 14.39 -7.54 3.48
N LYS A 156 14.16 -7.33 4.77
CA LYS A 156 14.80 -8.10 5.84
C LYS A 156 14.40 -9.58 5.85
N ASN A 157 13.19 -9.90 5.37
CA ASN A 157 12.70 -11.29 5.35
C ASN A 157 12.91 -11.99 4.01
N PHE A 158 12.91 -11.25 2.88
CA PHE A 158 12.91 -11.84 1.54
C PHE A 158 14.13 -11.44 0.69
N GLY A 159 15.02 -10.58 1.19
CA GLY A 159 16.06 -9.97 0.38
C GLY A 159 15.48 -8.99 -0.64
N GLY A 160 16.01 -8.95 -1.86
CA GLY A 160 15.42 -8.12 -2.91
C GLY A 160 13.96 -8.48 -3.18
N VAL A 161 13.13 -7.47 -3.48
CA VAL A 161 11.68 -7.62 -3.72
C VAL A 161 11.26 -6.70 -4.87
N PRO A 162 10.09 -6.93 -5.52
CA PRO A 162 9.53 -5.98 -6.48
C PRO A 162 9.39 -4.58 -5.88
N LEU A 163 10.03 -3.59 -6.50
CA LEU A 163 10.01 -2.20 -6.04
C LEU A 163 8.95 -1.42 -6.82
N ILE A 164 7.81 -1.17 -6.18
CA ILE A 164 6.65 -0.45 -6.72
C ILE A 164 6.56 0.89 -6.01
N THR A 165 6.90 1.97 -6.70
CA THR A 165 7.09 3.31 -6.11
C THR A 165 5.94 4.27 -6.36
N GLY A 166 4.92 3.87 -7.15
CA GLY A 166 3.74 4.64 -7.49
C GLY A 166 2.47 3.80 -7.50
N PHE A 167 1.34 4.44 -7.76
CA PHE A 167 0.08 3.75 -8.03
C PHE A 167 0.14 3.20 -9.47
N LEU A 168 0.04 1.88 -9.60
CA LEU A 168 0.08 1.17 -10.88
C LEU A 168 -1.22 0.38 -11.06
N LEU A 169 -1.72 0.35 -12.28
CA LEU A 169 -2.82 -0.51 -12.68
C LEU A 169 -2.35 -1.98 -12.80
N PRO A 170 -3.26 -2.96 -12.71
CA PRO A 170 -2.88 -4.38 -12.76
C PRO A 170 -2.06 -4.78 -13.99
N GLU A 171 -2.32 -4.18 -15.15
CA GLU A 171 -1.57 -4.40 -16.39
C GLU A 171 -0.13 -3.84 -16.34
N GLU A 172 0.09 -2.77 -15.59
CA GLU A 172 1.42 -2.15 -15.42
C GLU A 172 2.30 -2.93 -14.43
N ILE A 173 1.68 -3.69 -13.54
CA ILE A 173 2.40 -4.56 -12.58
C ILE A 173 2.95 -5.80 -13.29
N GLN A 174 2.35 -6.20 -14.41
CA GLN A 174 2.81 -7.37 -15.15
C GLN A 174 4.23 -7.14 -15.68
N GLY A 175 5.12 -8.06 -15.34
CA GLY A 175 6.52 -8.00 -15.77
C GLY A 175 7.46 -7.26 -14.81
N ILE A 176 6.95 -6.69 -13.70
CA ILE A 176 7.84 -6.15 -12.67
C ILE A 176 8.59 -7.30 -12.01
N THR A 177 9.91 -7.25 -12.10
CA THR A 177 10.81 -8.23 -11.51
C THR A 177 11.29 -7.78 -10.14
N ARG A 178 11.95 -8.69 -9.44
CA ARG A 178 12.60 -8.43 -8.14
C ARG A 178 13.75 -7.43 -8.32
N ALA A 179 13.72 -6.33 -7.57
CA ALA A 179 14.85 -5.42 -7.42
C ALA A 179 15.92 -6.05 -6.49
N SER A 180 17.14 -5.55 -6.54
CA SER A 180 18.18 -5.96 -5.60
C SER A 180 17.85 -5.50 -4.17
N ALA A 181 18.38 -6.18 -3.15
CA ALA A 181 18.23 -5.72 -1.77
C ALA A 181 18.83 -4.30 -1.58
N GLU A 182 19.94 -4.02 -2.24
CA GLU A 182 20.61 -2.71 -2.22
C GLU A 182 19.71 -1.61 -2.75
N ASP A 183 19.05 -1.81 -3.89
CA ASP A 183 18.10 -0.83 -4.45
C ASP A 183 16.91 -0.61 -3.53
N VAL A 184 16.39 -1.68 -2.90
CA VAL A 184 15.29 -1.56 -1.94
C VAL A 184 15.72 -0.79 -0.70
N TYR A 185 16.89 -1.06 -0.13
CA TYR A 185 17.40 -0.30 1.02
C TYR A 185 17.63 1.17 0.68
N LYS A 186 18.20 1.45 -0.50
CA LYS A 186 18.35 2.83 -0.96
C LYS A 186 17.01 3.57 -1.03
N PHE A 187 15.99 2.93 -1.57
CA PHE A 187 14.65 3.51 -1.63
C PHE A 187 14.07 3.76 -0.23
N ILE A 188 14.26 2.82 0.70
CA ILE A 188 13.86 2.97 2.11
C ILE A 188 14.55 4.18 2.74
N GLU A 189 15.87 4.30 2.56
CA GLU A 189 16.62 5.44 3.08
C GLU A 189 16.14 6.78 2.53
N ASP A 190 15.88 6.85 1.22
CA ASP A 190 15.38 8.07 0.57
C ASP A 190 14.00 8.48 1.12
N ASP A 191 13.08 7.52 1.32
CA ASP A 191 11.78 7.78 1.92
C ASP A 191 11.88 8.20 3.39
N LEU A 192 12.73 7.55 4.18
CA LEU A 192 12.91 7.85 5.60
C LEU A 192 13.62 9.19 5.82
N LYS A 193 14.61 9.55 4.99
CA LYS A 193 15.27 10.86 5.02
C LYS A 193 14.26 11.97 4.72
N ALA A 194 13.50 11.82 3.63
CA ALA A 194 12.46 12.78 3.29
C ALA A 194 11.36 12.90 4.37
N ALA A 195 11.02 11.80 5.04
CA ALA A 195 10.09 11.82 6.15
C ALA A 195 10.68 12.52 7.39
N ALA A 196 11.94 12.24 7.74
CA ALA A 196 12.60 12.83 8.91
C ALA A 196 12.72 14.35 8.81
N ASP A 197 12.93 14.87 7.60
CA ASP A 197 13.07 16.33 7.34
C ASP A 197 11.75 17.09 7.55
N VAL A 198 10.61 16.45 7.43
CA VAL A 198 9.29 17.10 7.43
C VAL A 198 8.48 16.76 8.69
N LEU A 199 8.57 15.51 9.19
CA LEU A 199 7.77 15.07 10.32
C LEU A 199 8.09 15.85 11.59
N PRO A 200 7.06 16.23 12.39
CA PRO A 200 7.26 16.88 13.69
C PRO A 200 7.99 15.93 14.66
N GLN A 201 8.62 16.52 15.68
CA GLN A 201 9.05 15.76 16.84
C GLN A 201 7.82 15.27 17.63
N ARG A 202 7.93 14.11 18.31
CA ARG A 202 6.83 13.56 19.10
C ARG A 202 6.25 14.54 20.13
N SER A 203 7.07 15.42 20.69
CA SER A 203 6.65 16.44 21.65
C SER A 203 5.77 17.54 21.05
N GLN A 204 5.83 17.73 19.74
CA GLN A 204 5.08 18.78 19.01
C GLN A 204 3.67 18.30 18.60
N TYR A 205 3.42 16.99 18.63
CA TYR A 205 2.09 16.47 18.33
C TYR A 205 1.09 16.75 19.45
N ALA A 206 -0.14 17.05 19.05
CA ALA A 206 -1.28 17.08 19.98
C ALA A 206 -1.47 15.71 20.67
N ALA A 207 -2.15 15.69 21.81
CA ALA A 207 -2.36 14.47 22.58
C ALA A 207 -3.02 13.34 21.77
N THR A 208 -3.92 13.71 20.86
CA THR A 208 -4.63 12.80 19.93
C THR A 208 -3.73 12.19 18.88
N ASP A 209 -2.63 12.87 18.52
CA ASP A 209 -1.75 12.48 17.41
C ASP A 209 -0.42 11.86 17.84
N LYS A 210 -0.20 11.69 19.14
CA LYS A 210 1.07 11.19 19.70
C LYS A 210 1.45 9.77 19.23
N GLY A 211 0.56 9.06 18.58
CA GLY A 211 0.81 7.75 17.98
C GLY A 211 1.30 7.81 16.53
N ARG A 212 1.29 9.00 15.91
CA ARG A 212 1.74 9.18 14.52
C ARG A 212 3.27 9.11 14.39
N ALA A 213 3.74 8.85 13.19
CA ALA A 213 5.16 8.85 12.88
C ALA A 213 5.78 10.22 13.19
N SER A 214 6.96 10.21 13.78
CA SER A 214 7.71 11.42 14.12
C SER A 214 9.08 11.42 13.44
N SER A 215 9.73 12.57 13.36
CA SER A 215 11.10 12.66 12.83
C SER A 215 12.06 11.72 13.57
N GLY A 216 11.93 11.61 14.89
CA GLY A 216 12.72 10.67 15.69
C GLY A 216 12.45 9.20 15.33
N ALA A 217 11.21 8.83 14.99
CA ALA A 217 10.89 7.47 14.53
C ALA A 217 11.53 7.17 13.18
N ALA A 218 11.50 8.15 12.25
CA ALA A 218 12.13 8.00 10.95
C ALA A 218 13.66 7.87 11.05
N LEU A 219 14.30 8.69 11.88
CA LEU A 219 15.74 8.61 12.14
C LEU A 219 16.14 7.31 12.83
N CYS A 220 15.31 6.79 13.76
CA CYS A 220 15.57 5.52 14.43
C CYS A 220 15.50 4.33 13.47
N LEU A 221 14.60 4.37 12.47
CA LEU A 221 14.51 3.31 11.47
C LEU A 221 15.61 3.41 10.41
N LEU A 222 16.19 4.61 10.23
CA LEU A 222 17.27 4.88 9.29
C LEU A 222 18.64 4.42 9.81
N GLY A 223 18.90 4.47 11.13
CA GLY A 223 20.16 4.11 11.80
C GLY A 223 20.21 2.69 12.26
#